data_c1b55cbf2da921dc2dc2ee1a1479e61c
#
_entry.id   c1b55cbf2da921dc2dc2ee1a1479e61c
#
_cell.length_a   1.000
_cell.length_b   1.000
_cell.length_c   1.000
_cell.angle_alpha   90.00
_cell.angle_beta   90.00
_cell.angle_gamma   90.00
#
_symmetry.space_group_name_H-M   'P 1'
#
loop_
_entity.id
_entity.type
_entity.pdbx_description
1 polymer ?
#
loop_
_entity_poly.entity_id
_entity_poly.type
_entity_poly.pdbx_seq_one_letter_code
_entity_poly.pdbx_strand_id
1 'polypeptide(L)'
;MTDSISRLYQAAYECRNDDPSTSRTARLLRAGRSKMAKKLAEEAVEVVIDAMHGDREAVVKESADLIYNLVVLWIAAGIKPEDVWREMDRRERLFGIAEKVPKKLPEEFPRRKIVVLEGRRARKRR
;
A
#
# COMPACT_ATOMS: atom_id res chain seq x y z
N MET A 1 -13.52 13.34 14.51
CA MET A 1 -13.95 12.08 13.91
C MET A 1 -12.91 11.56 12.93
N THR A 2 -12.54 10.30 13.06
CA THR A 2 -11.49 9.74 12.21
C THR A 2 -12.14 8.88 11.12
N ASP A 3 -11.44 8.80 9.99
CA ASP A 3 -11.90 7.94 8.91
C ASP A 3 -11.56 6.47 9.19
N SER A 4 -12.14 5.57 8.42
CA SER A 4 -11.95 4.14 8.68
C SER A 4 -10.52 3.69 8.49
N ILE A 5 -9.77 4.33 7.62
CA ILE A 5 -8.37 3.95 7.42
C ILE A 5 -7.53 4.34 8.63
N SER A 6 -7.78 5.53 9.18
CA SER A 6 -7.08 5.96 10.38
C SER A 6 -7.42 5.08 11.58
N ARG A 7 -8.67 4.67 11.69
CA ARG A 7 -9.07 3.75 12.77
C ARG A 7 -8.42 2.38 12.59
N LEU A 8 -8.36 1.91 11.36
CA LEU A 8 -7.70 0.64 11.07
C LEU A 8 -6.21 0.72 11.41
N TYR A 9 -5.58 1.81 11.02
CA TYR A 9 -4.17 2.02 11.32
C TYR A 9 -3.94 1.96 12.84
N GLN A 10 -4.76 2.68 13.58
CA GLN A 10 -4.60 2.74 15.03
C GLN A 10 -4.76 1.36 15.65
N ALA A 11 -5.79 0.63 15.24
CA ALA A 11 -6.03 -0.71 15.77
C ALA A 11 -4.90 -1.66 15.43
N ALA A 12 -4.42 -1.61 14.20
CA ALA A 12 -3.32 -2.48 13.77
C ALA A 12 -2.03 -2.12 14.49
N TYR A 13 -1.79 -0.83 14.66
CA TYR A 13 -0.60 -0.37 15.36
C TYR A 13 -0.59 -0.87 16.80
N GLU A 14 -1.73 -0.85 17.45
CA GLU A 14 -1.84 -1.31 18.83
C GLU A 14 -1.62 -2.81 18.95
N CYS A 15 -1.90 -3.57 17.89
CA CYS A 15 -1.72 -5.01 17.88
C CYS A 15 -0.33 -5.45 17.45
N ARG A 16 0.54 -4.52 17.10
CA ARG A 16 1.80 -4.88 16.43
C ARG A 16 2.70 -5.78 17.26
N ASN A 17 2.60 -5.70 18.57
CA ASN A 17 3.44 -6.51 19.46
C ASN A 17 2.67 -7.62 20.16
N ASP A 18 1.46 -7.89 19.70
CA ASP A 18 0.65 -8.94 20.27
C ASP A 18 1.22 -10.31 19.91
N ASP A 19 0.67 -11.34 20.52
CA ASP A 19 1.05 -12.71 20.26
C ASP A 19 0.71 -13.06 18.81
N PRO A 20 1.70 -13.42 17.99
CA PRO A 20 1.42 -13.74 16.58
C PRO A 20 0.47 -14.91 16.41
N SER A 21 0.36 -15.80 17.40
CA SER A 21 -0.53 -16.93 17.25
C SER A 21 -2.00 -16.51 17.35
N THR A 22 -2.29 -15.34 17.92
CA THR A 22 -3.65 -14.87 18.06
C THR A 22 -3.92 -13.59 17.28
N SER A 23 -2.90 -12.90 16.81
CA SER A 23 -3.06 -11.65 16.09
C SER A 23 -2.54 -11.79 14.67
N ARG A 24 -3.45 -11.66 13.71
CA ARG A 24 -3.07 -11.67 12.29
C ARG A 24 -2.10 -10.55 11.97
N THR A 25 -2.34 -9.38 12.53
CA THR A 25 -1.50 -8.21 12.29
C THR A 25 -0.09 -8.42 12.83
N ALA A 26 0.02 -8.93 14.06
CA ALA A 26 1.32 -9.21 14.65
C ALA A 26 2.08 -10.25 13.83
N ARG A 27 1.37 -11.28 13.37
CA ARG A 27 1.97 -12.33 12.57
C ARG A 27 2.50 -11.79 11.25
N LEU A 28 1.70 -10.95 10.61
CA LEU A 28 2.09 -10.37 9.32
C LEU A 28 3.29 -9.45 9.48
N LEU A 29 3.28 -8.61 10.52
CA LEU A 29 4.41 -7.72 10.76
C LEU A 29 5.68 -8.49 11.06
N ARG A 30 5.55 -9.58 11.81
CA ARG A 30 6.70 -10.40 12.15
C ARG A 30 7.26 -11.12 10.93
N ALA A 31 6.42 -11.39 9.94
CA ALA A 31 6.85 -12.10 8.74
C ALA A 31 7.80 -11.28 7.87
N GLY A 32 7.79 -9.96 8.02
CA GLY A 32 8.74 -9.10 7.33
C GLY A 32 8.18 -8.43 6.09
N ARG A 33 8.92 -7.42 5.63
CA ARG A 33 8.46 -6.58 4.52
C ARG A 33 8.22 -7.35 3.23
N SER A 34 9.10 -8.29 2.94
CA SER A 34 8.96 -9.06 1.71
C SER A 34 7.62 -9.80 1.65
N LYS A 35 7.25 -10.43 2.77
CA LYS A 35 6.00 -11.16 2.84
C LYS A 35 4.81 -10.21 2.78
N MET A 36 4.90 -9.08 3.46
CA MET A 36 3.84 -8.08 3.43
C MET A 36 3.64 -7.53 2.02
N ALA A 37 4.73 -7.26 1.33
CA ALA A 37 4.65 -6.75 -0.04
C ALA A 37 4.02 -7.77 -0.97
N LYS A 38 4.39 -9.03 -0.82
CA LYS A 38 3.81 -10.08 -1.62
C LYS A 38 2.32 -10.22 -1.37
N LYS A 39 1.92 -10.15 -0.11
CA LYS A 39 0.52 -10.24 0.25
C LYS A 39 -0.28 -9.09 -0.34
N LEU A 40 0.28 -7.89 -0.28
CA LEU A 40 -0.36 -6.72 -0.86
C LEU A 40 -0.57 -6.90 -2.35
N ALA A 41 0.46 -7.39 -3.04
CA ALA A 41 0.37 -7.62 -4.48
C ALA A 41 -0.71 -8.66 -4.81
N GLU A 42 -0.79 -9.72 -4.01
CA GLU A 42 -1.80 -10.75 -4.22
C GLU A 42 -3.20 -10.18 -4.09
N GLU A 43 -3.44 -9.35 -3.07
CA GLU A 43 -4.75 -8.75 -2.90
C GLU A 43 -5.09 -7.80 -4.03
N ALA A 44 -4.10 -7.08 -4.54
CA ALA A 44 -4.33 -6.19 -5.67
C ALA A 44 -4.75 -6.98 -6.92
N VAL A 45 -4.11 -8.12 -7.14
CA VAL A 45 -4.47 -8.98 -8.27
C VAL A 45 -5.88 -9.52 -8.10
N GLU A 46 -6.26 -9.89 -6.87
CA GLU A 46 -7.61 -10.36 -6.61
C GLU A 46 -8.65 -9.30 -6.96
N VAL A 47 -8.38 -8.06 -6.59
CA VAL A 47 -9.28 -6.97 -6.94
C VAL A 47 -9.45 -6.88 -8.45
N VAL A 48 -8.34 -6.97 -9.17
CA VAL A 48 -8.37 -6.89 -10.64
C VAL A 48 -9.19 -8.04 -11.22
N ILE A 49 -8.95 -9.25 -10.76
CA ILE A 49 -9.67 -10.42 -11.26
C ILE A 49 -11.15 -10.30 -11.02
N ASP A 50 -11.52 -9.91 -9.79
CA ASP A 50 -12.94 -9.79 -9.45
C ASP A 50 -13.61 -8.68 -10.24
N ALA A 51 -12.88 -7.58 -10.50
CA ALA A 51 -13.43 -6.49 -11.30
C ALA A 51 -13.66 -6.94 -12.74
N MET A 52 -12.73 -7.73 -13.28
CA MET A 52 -12.88 -8.20 -14.66
C MET A 52 -14.04 -9.18 -14.79
N HIS A 53 -14.37 -9.89 -13.72
CA HIS A 53 -15.53 -10.78 -13.72
C HIS A 53 -16.84 -10.04 -13.43
N GLY A 54 -16.76 -8.77 -13.11
CA GLY A 54 -17.95 -7.97 -12.80
C GLY A 54 -18.59 -8.31 -11.47
N ASP A 55 -17.84 -8.90 -10.57
CA ASP A 55 -18.36 -9.28 -9.26
C ASP A 55 -18.17 -8.13 -8.28
N ARG A 56 -19.20 -7.31 -8.17
CA ARG A 56 -19.13 -6.09 -7.37
C ARG A 56 -18.85 -6.38 -5.89
N GLU A 57 -19.51 -7.37 -5.34
CA GLU A 57 -19.33 -7.68 -3.93
C GLU A 57 -17.94 -8.18 -3.62
N ALA A 58 -17.41 -8.99 -4.51
CA ALA A 58 -16.05 -9.49 -4.33
C ALA A 58 -15.05 -8.35 -4.40
N VAL A 59 -15.26 -7.40 -5.30
CA VAL A 59 -14.38 -6.23 -5.40
C VAL A 59 -14.40 -5.44 -4.08
N VAL A 60 -15.58 -5.25 -3.50
CA VAL A 60 -15.68 -4.54 -2.24
C VAL A 60 -14.88 -5.24 -1.14
N LYS A 61 -15.06 -6.55 -1.03
CA LYS A 61 -14.38 -7.32 0.01
C LYS A 61 -12.87 -7.33 -0.19
N GLU A 62 -12.44 -7.57 -1.43
CA GLU A 62 -11.02 -7.61 -1.70
C GLU A 62 -10.38 -6.23 -1.57
N SER A 63 -11.14 -5.17 -1.85
CA SER A 63 -10.63 -3.83 -1.64
C SER A 63 -10.34 -3.57 -0.17
N ALA A 64 -11.20 -4.08 0.70
CA ALA A 64 -10.98 -3.94 2.14
C ALA A 64 -9.72 -4.69 2.55
N ASP A 65 -9.51 -5.90 2.01
CA ASP A 65 -8.30 -6.66 2.28
C ASP A 65 -7.06 -5.96 1.76
N LEU A 66 -7.18 -5.36 0.58
CA LEU A 66 -6.07 -4.61 -0.01
C LEU A 66 -5.68 -3.44 0.88
N ILE A 67 -6.68 -2.70 1.36
CA ILE A 67 -6.44 -1.56 2.24
C ILE A 67 -5.81 -2.03 3.55
N TYR A 68 -6.31 -3.13 4.10
CA TYR A 68 -5.74 -3.68 5.32
C TYR A 68 -4.24 -3.98 5.14
N ASN A 69 -3.90 -4.68 4.06
CA ASN A 69 -2.51 -5.03 3.81
C ASN A 69 -1.64 -3.81 3.56
N LEU A 70 -2.21 -2.80 2.91
CA LEU A 70 -1.50 -1.56 2.67
C LEU A 70 -1.20 -0.85 3.98
N VAL A 71 -2.19 -0.79 4.87
CA VAL A 71 -2.01 -0.13 6.17
C VAL A 71 -0.95 -0.84 7.01
N VAL A 72 -0.96 -2.17 6.99
CA VAL A 72 0.05 -2.94 7.73
C VAL A 72 1.45 -2.65 7.16
N LEU A 73 1.55 -2.55 5.85
CA LEU A 73 2.82 -2.21 5.21
C LEU A 73 3.28 -0.81 5.64
N TRP A 74 2.34 0.14 5.72
CA TRP A 74 2.67 1.48 6.21
C TRP A 74 3.29 1.41 7.60
N ILE A 75 2.68 0.63 8.49
CA ILE A 75 3.20 0.50 9.85
C ILE A 75 4.64 0.01 9.81
N ALA A 76 4.89 -1.02 9.02
CA ALA A 76 6.24 -1.57 8.91
C ALA A 76 7.23 -0.57 8.33
N ALA A 77 6.76 0.32 7.48
CA ALA A 77 7.61 1.32 6.83
C ALA A 77 7.70 2.62 7.61
N GLY A 78 7.02 2.71 8.75
CA GLY A 78 7.03 3.94 9.55
C GLY A 78 6.22 5.06 8.96
N ILE A 79 5.20 4.72 8.17
CA ILE A 79 4.35 5.69 7.51
C ILE A 79 3.01 5.75 8.23
N LYS A 80 2.53 6.97 8.46
CA LYS A 80 1.21 7.18 9.05
C LYS A 80 0.23 7.60 7.95
N PRO A 81 -1.08 7.36 8.17
CA PRO A 81 -2.05 7.81 7.18
C PRO A 81 -1.92 9.29 6.85
N GLU A 82 -1.60 10.11 7.83
CA GLU A 82 -1.45 11.55 7.61
C GLU A 82 -0.36 11.88 6.59
N ASP A 83 0.67 11.06 6.53
CA ASP A 83 1.73 11.28 5.55
C ASP A 83 1.19 11.13 4.14
N VAL A 84 0.34 10.13 3.95
CA VAL A 84 -0.26 9.88 2.65
C VAL A 84 -1.29 10.96 2.32
N TRP A 85 -2.10 11.36 3.34
CA TRP A 85 -3.08 12.42 3.13
C TRP A 85 -2.40 13.71 2.73
N ARG A 86 -1.26 14.02 3.33
CA ARG A 86 -0.51 15.23 2.97
C ARG A 86 -0.06 15.19 1.52
N GLU A 87 0.37 14.03 1.07
CA GLU A 87 0.78 13.91 -0.33
C GLU A 87 -0.41 14.06 -1.26
N MET A 88 -1.57 13.51 -0.87
CA MET A 88 -2.78 13.68 -1.65
C MET A 88 -3.21 15.14 -1.71
N ASP A 89 -3.12 15.83 -0.58
CA ASP A 89 -3.44 17.26 -0.53
C ASP A 89 -2.50 18.05 -1.44
N ARG A 90 -1.23 17.70 -1.43
CA ARG A 90 -0.25 18.36 -2.27
C ARG A 90 -0.59 18.19 -3.75
N ARG A 91 -0.94 16.97 -4.14
CA ARG A 91 -1.31 16.71 -5.53
C ARG A 91 -2.57 17.47 -5.93
N GLU A 92 -3.50 17.56 -5.01
CA GLU A 92 -4.73 18.29 -5.27
C GLU A 92 -4.42 19.77 -5.54
N ARG A 93 -3.52 20.35 -4.75
CA ARG A 93 -3.15 21.76 -4.95
C ARG A 93 -2.41 22.00 -6.26
N LEU A 94 -1.54 21.08 -6.64
CA LEU A 94 -0.66 21.27 -7.79
C LEU A 94 -1.26 20.81 -9.11
N PHE A 95 -1.97 19.68 -9.08
CA PHE A 95 -2.41 19.05 -10.32
C PHE A 95 -3.89 18.74 -10.35
N GLY A 96 -4.59 18.91 -9.23
CA GLY A 96 -5.93 18.41 -9.11
C GLY A 96 -5.87 16.92 -8.78
N ILE A 97 -6.73 16.49 -7.85
CA ILE A 97 -6.63 15.11 -7.36
C ILE A 97 -7.04 14.08 -8.42
N ALA A 98 -7.93 14.48 -9.32
CA ALA A 98 -8.40 13.58 -10.38
C ALA A 98 -7.54 13.67 -11.63
N GLU A 99 -6.59 14.61 -11.65
CA GLU A 99 -5.75 14.81 -12.81
C GLU A 99 -4.56 13.88 -12.80
N LYS A 100 -4.13 13.50 -13.98
CA LYS A 100 -2.98 12.62 -14.11
C LYS A 100 -1.72 13.36 -13.72
N VAL A 101 -0.94 12.76 -12.83
CA VAL A 101 0.34 13.35 -12.43
C VAL A 101 1.30 13.26 -13.61
N PRO A 102 2.01 14.35 -13.94
CA PRO A 102 2.96 14.30 -15.05
C PRO A 102 4.02 13.23 -14.84
N LYS A 103 4.42 12.59 -15.92
CA LYS A 103 5.46 11.57 -15.85
C LYS A 103 6.75 12.15 -15.33
N LYS A 104 7.04 13.38 -15.69
CA LYS A 104 8.24 14.05 -15.24
C LYS A 104 7.88 14.96 -14.09
N LEU A 105 8.25 14.55 -12.91
CA LEU A 105 7.97 15.34 -11.73
C LEU A 105 9.01 16.43 -11.56
N PRO A 106 8.67 17.49 -10.81
CA PRO A 106 9.68 18.51 -10.50
C PRO A 106 10.88 17.90 -9.80
N GLU A 107 11.99 18.61 -9.86
CA GLU A 107 13.24 18.15 -9.29
C GLU A 107 13.13 17.80 -7.82
N GLU A 108 12.30 18.51 -7.11
CA GLU A 108 12.14 18.25 -5.68
C GLU A 108 11.57 16.85 -5.41
N PHE A 109 11.13 16.16 -6.47
CA PHE A 109 10.60 14.80 -6.32
C PHE A 109 11.40 13.86 -7.19
N PRO A 110 12.63 13.60 -6.82
CA PRO A 110 13.46 12.72 -7.63
C PRO A 110 12.88 11.33 -7.70
N ARG A 111 13.09 10.69 -8.83
CA ARG A 111 12.58 9.35 -9.02
C ARG A 111 13.29 8.39 -8.13
N ARG A 112 12.54 7.43 -7.62
CA ARG A 112 13.13 6.43 -6.76
C ARG A 112 13.90 5.42 -7.59
N LYS A 113 14.54 4.54 -6.90
CA LYS A 113 15.47 3.61 -7.54
C LYS A 113 14.83 2.33 -8.05
N ILE A 114 13.67 2.44 -8.61
CA ILE A 114 13.07 1.29 -9.27
C ILE A 114 14.00 0.77 -10.36
N VAL A 115 14.77 1.69 -10.91
CA VAL A 115 15.75 1.36 -11.91
C VAL A 115 16.69 0.24 -11.49
N VAL A 116 16.92 0.12 -10.18
CA VAL A 116 17.82 -0.92 -9.68
C VAL A 116 17.35 -2.30 -10.08
N LEU A 117 16.07 -2.55 -9.94
CA LEU A 117 15.53 -3.85 -10.31
C LEU A 117 15.62 -4.08 -11.80
N GLU A 118 15.31 -3.06 -12.57
CA GLU A 118 15.39 -3.18 -14.01
C GLU A 118 16.80 -3.42 -14.47
N GLY A 119 17.74 -2.73 -13.87
CA GLY A 119 19.12 -2.92 -14.20
C GLY A 119 19.56 -4.35 -13.97
N ARG A 120 19.13 -4.93 -12.86
CA ARG A 120 19.47 -6.30 -12.57
C ARG A 120 18.88 -7.26 -13.56
N ARG A 121 17.62 -7.02 -13.95
CA ARG A 121 17.00 -7.88 -14.94
C ARG A 121 17.72 -7.81 -16.26
N ALA A 122 18.08 -6.63 -16.66
CA ALA A 122 18.80 -6.46 -17.91
C ALA A 122 20.11 -7.24 -17.88
N ARG A 123 20.82 -7.16 -16.76
CA ARG A 123 22.06 -7.89 -16.63
C ARG A 123 21.85 -9.39 -16.73
N LYS A 124 20.77 -9.87 -16.17
CA LYS A 124 20.51 -11.29 -16.22
C LYS A 124 20.32 -11.78 -17.64
N ARG A 125 19.86 -10.94 -18.48
CA ARG A 125 19.60 -11.34 -19.83
C ARG A 125 20.84 -11.44 -20.68
N ARG A 126 21.89 -10.95 -20.17
CA ARG A 126 23.13 -11.08 -20.89
C ARG A 126 23.74 -12.43 -20.62
#